data_ed7453d7fd043b5198d45ff800d86665
#
_entry.id   ed7453d7fd043b5198d45ff800d86665
#
_cell.length_a   1.000
_cell.length_b   1.000
_cell.length_c   1.000
_cell.angle_alpha   90.00
_cell.angle_beta   90.00
_cell.angle_gamma   90.00
#
_symmetry.space_group_name_H-M   'P 1'
#
loop_
_entity.id
_entity.type
_entity.pdbx_description
1 polymer ?
#
loop_
_entity_poly.entity_id
_entity_poly.type
_entity_poly.pdbx_seq_one_letter_code
_entity_poly.pdbx_strand_id
1 'polypeptide(L)'
;MSWLETELREQPQALARLLERQADSARTAARLFQRRDIRYLLIASRGSSSNVARYAQYLLGRAHRVPVMFATPSLYTIYGQPPRLEGALVIGISQSGASPDVVAVLAEARDQGRPTLALTNDGESPLARTAEAVLPLEAGREQAVAATKTYVNSLGAVAMLFAEMGNDATAREELARMPDALAAQIDLSVDEMPPLDAYRDAVGLTVVARGVNYGTGFEIALKIRELSGLVTEAYSPADLMHGPIAAIQPGWPVVVVAPSGPARPSVEEIVPPLRARGARLGAVSDVRAVLRRAETKLVLAPGVPEWLSPLTAVVPGQVAAMRLTSLRGLDLDSPAGLRKVTLTR
;
A
#
# COMPACT_ATOMS: atom_id res chain seq x y z
N MET A 1 -0.55 -9.03 24.19
CA MET A 1 -0.24 -8.32 22.91
C MET A 1 -0.74 -9.22 21.80
N SER A 2 -1.56 -8.71 20.89
CA SER A 2 -2.06 -9.45 19.73
C SER A 2 -0.93 -9.73 18.71
N TRP A 3 -1.13 -10.68 17.80
CA TRP A 3 -0.21 -10.89 16.68
C TRP A 3 -0.07 -9.62 15.85
N LEU A 4 -1.20 -8.94 15.60
CA LEU A 4 -1.21 -7.71 14.80
C LEU A 4 -0.36 -6.60 15.43
N GLU A 5 -0.43 -6.40 16.77
CA GLU A 5 0.43 -5.42 17.47
C GLU A 5 1.91 -5.81 17.41
N THR A 6 2.21 -7.10 17.59
CA THR A 6 3.58 -7.62 17.51
C THR A 6 4.15 -7.35 16.10
N GLU A 7 3.41 -7.68 15.06
CA GLU A 7 3.83 -7.55 13.67
C GLU A 7 3.89 -6.09 13.19
N LEU A 8 3.07 -5.21 13.78
CA LEU A 8 3.22 -3.77 13.58
C LEU A 8 4.60 -3.29 14.07
N ARG A 9 5.02 -3.73 15.25
CA ARG A 9 6.32 -3.35 15.84
C ARG A 9 7.52 -4.04 15.19
N GLU A 10 7.32 -5.15 14.50
CA GLU A 10 8.35 -5.84 13.72
C GLU A 10 8.65 -5.18 12.37
N GLN A 11 7.83 -4.25 11.89
CA GLN A 11 7.98 -3.61 10.58
C GLN A 11 9.39 -3.00 10.36
N PRO A 12 9.99 -2.24 11.31
CA PRO A 12 11.31 -1.64 11.09
C PRO A 12 12.40 -2.68 10.86
N GLN A 13 12.42 -3.73 11.69
CA GLN A 13 13.41 -4.80 11.56
C GLN A 13 13.19 -5.63 10.28
N ALA A 14 11.93 -5.84 9.89
CA ALA A 14 11.60 -6.52 8.63
C ALA A 14 12.08 -5.71 7.42
N LEU A 15 11.85 -4.39 7.43
CA LEU A 15 12.33 -3.50 6.38
C LEU A 15 13.86 -3.46 6.32
N ALA A 16 14.54 -3.37 7.47
CA ALA A 16 15.99 -3.40 7.53
C ALA A 16 16.57 -4.69 6.90
N ARG A 17 15.99 -5.86 7.25
CA ARG A 17 16.39 -7.14 6.64
C ARG A 17 16.21 -7.17 5.13
N LEU A 18 15.09 -6.63 4.62
CA LEU A 18 14.84 -6.53 3.19
C LEU A 18 15.96 -5.73 2.51
N LEU A 19 16.23 -4.51 3.01
CA LEU A 19 17.21 -3.61 2.42
C LEU A 19 18.62 -4.20 2.44
N GLU A 20 18.99 -4.87 3.53
CA GLU A 20 20.30 -5.49 3.69
C GLU A 20 20.48 -6.72 2.77
N ARG A 21 19.49 -7.64 2.77
CA ARG A 21 19.65 -8.94 2.14
C ARG A 21 19.32 -8.96 0.66
N GLN A 22 18.46 -8.06 0.19
CA GLN A 22 17.90 -8.12 -1.17
C GLN A 22 18.43 -7.05 -2.13
N ALA A 23 19.53 -6.38 -1.79
CA ALA A 23 20.16 -5.38 -2.67
C ALA A 23 20.55 -5.98 -4.03
N ASP A 24 21.13 -7.19 -4.06
CA ASP A 24 21.52 -7.88 -5.31
C ASP A 24 20.31 -8.34 -6.12
N SER A 25 19.30 -8.87 -5.45
CA SER A 25 18.02 -9.25 -6.09
C SER A 25 17.33 -8.04 -6.71
N ALA A 26 17.32 -6.90 -6.01
CA ALA A 26 16.75 -5.65 -6.53
C ALA A 26 17.51 -5.14 -7.75
N ARG A 27 18.86 -5.17 -7.75
CA ARG A 27 19.70 -4.83 -8.91
C ARG A 27 19.42 -5.77 -10.10
N THR A 28 19.28 -7.06 -9.83
CA THR A 28 18.97 -8.05 -10.87
C THR A 28 17.60 -7.81 -11.47
N ALA A 29 16.58 -7.60 -10.62
CA ALA A 29 15.23 -7.27 -11.05
C ALA A 29 15.18 -5.94 -11.84
N ALA A 30 15.92 -4.92 -11.41
CA ALA A 30 15.98 -3.64 -12.10
C ALA A 30 16.52 -3.74 -13.54
N ARG A 31 17.38 -4.74 -13.85
CA ARG A 31 17.85 -4.98 -15.22
C ARG A 31 16.73 -5.40 -16.19
N LEU A 32 15.66 -6.00 -15.70
CA LEU A 32 14.49 -6.33 -16.54
C LEU A 32 13.89 -5.08 -17.16
N PHE A 33 13.88 -3.97 -16.43
CA PHE A 33 13.32 -2.69 -16.90
C PHE A 33 14.21 -2.02 -17.97
N GLN A 34 15.46 -2.42 -18.10
CA GLN A 34 16.41 -1.87 -19.09
C GLN A 34 16.27 -2.52 -20.47
N ARG A 35 15.45 -3.54 -20.63
CA ARG A 35 15.21 -4.19 -21.93
C ARG A 35 14.51 -3.20 -22.87
N ARG A 36 15.06 -3.05 -24.08
CA ARG A 36 14.61 -2.03 -25.06
C ARG A 36 13.21 -2.26 -25.59
N ASP A 37 12.68 -3.46 -25.48
CA ASP A 37 11.33 -3.83 -25.97
C ASP A 37 10.23 -3.58 -24.93
N ILE A 38 10.56 -3.12 -23.69
CA ILE A 38 9.55 -2.80 -22.69
C ILE A 38 8.88 -1.48 -23.00
N ARG A 39 7.55 -1.54 -23.21
CA ARG A 39 6.68 -0.41 -23.54
C ARG A 39 5.69 -0.08 -22.43
N TYR A 40 5.40 -1.04 -21.55
CA TYR A 40 4.51 -0.87 -20.40
C TYR A 40 4.78 -1.91 -19.32
N LEU A 41 4.33 -1.61 -18.12
CA LEU A 41 4.36 -2.54 -16.99
C LEU A 41 2.94 -3.05 -16.74
N LEU A 42 2.79 -4.35 -16.51
CA LEU A 42 1.51 -4.97 -16.16
C LEU A 42 1.64 -5.61 -14.77
N ILE A 43 0.84 -5.15 -13.80
CA ILE A 43 0.92 -5.65 -12.43
C ILE A 43 -0.28 -6.53 -12.10
N ALA A 44 -0.01 -7.77 -11.68
CA ALA A 44 -1.01 -8.69 -11.15
C ALA A 44 -0.91 -8.75 -9.62
N SER A 45 -2.02 -8.49 -8.91
CA SER A 45 -2.06 -8.42 -7.45
C SER A 45 -3.48 -8.48 -6.90
N ARG A 46 -3.63 -8.72 -5.58
CA ARG A 46 -4.92 -8.69 -4.86
C ARG A 46 -4.76 -8.01 -3.49
N GLY A 47 -5.87 -7.54 -2.92
CA GLY A 47 -5.94 -7.00 -1.56
C GLY A 47 -4.88 -5.92 -1.28
N SER A 48 -4.16 -6.02 -0.16
CA SER A 48 -3.07 -5.10 0.20
C SER A 48 -1.98 -5.02 -0.87
N SER A 49 -1.69 -6.12 -1.59
CA SER A 49 -0.74 -6.09 -2.71
C SER A 49 -1.21 -5.19 -3.87
N SER A 50 -2.52 -5.04 -4.08
CA SER A 50 -3.05 -4.09 -5.07
C SER A 50 -2.86 -2.63 -4.63
N ASN A 51 -2.80 -2.38 -3.32
CA ASN A 51 -2.48 -1.06 -2.80
C ASN A 51 -0.99 -0.73 -2.94
N VAL A 52 -0.11 -1.74 -2.83
CA VAL A 52 1.30 -1.63 -3.23
C VAL A 52 1.43 -1.36 -4.74
N ALA A 53 0.64 -2.04 -5.56
CA ALA A 53 0.66 -1.82 -7.02
C ALA A 53 0.26 -0.38 -7.40
N ARG A 54 -0.67 0.26 -6.66
CA ARG A 54 -0.98 1.69 -6.83
C ARG A 54 0.23 2.60 -6.55
N TYR A 55 1.01 2.29 -5.51
CA TYR A 55 2.27 2.98 -5.26
C TYR A 55 3.28 2.75 -6.38
N ALA A 56 3.43 1.51 -6.83
CA ALA A 56 4.30 1.15 -7.94
C ALA A 56 3.94 1.89 -9.24
N GLN A 57 2.64 2.15 -9.51
CA GLN A 57 2.22 2.94 -10.67
C GLN A 57 2.89 4.31 -10.70
N TYR A 58 2.97 4.99 -9.57
CA TYR A 58 3.60 6.30 -9.48
C TYR A 58 5.13 6.21 -9.58
N LEU A 59 5.76 5.33 -8.80
CA LEU A 59 7.21 5.24 -8.76
C LEU A 59 7.80 4.68 -10.05
N LEU A 60 7.38 3.48 -10.45
CA LEU A 60 7.95 2.80 -11.61
C LEU A 60 7.54 3.51 -12.92
N GLY A 61 6.30 4.03 -12.97
CA GLY A 61 5.84 4.84 -14.09
C GLY A 61 6.65 6.11 -14.26
N ARG A 62 7.01 6.79 -13.16
CA ARG A 62 7.87 7.98 -13.17
C ARG A 62 9.30 7.63 -13.58
N ALA A 63 9.88 6.55 -13.02
CA ALA A 63 11.25 6.15 -13.31
C ALA A 63 11.44 5.71 -14.76
N HIS A 64 10.52 4.90 -15.27
CA HIS A 64 10.64 4.30 -16.60
C HIS A 64 9.90 5.07 -17.70
N ARG A 65 9.04 6.01 -17.32
CA ARG A 65 8.23 6.85 -18.23
C ARG A 65 7.37 6.03 -19.20
N VAL A 66 6.87 4.89 -18.74
CA VAL A 66 5.94 4.03 -19.47
C VAL A 66 4.64 3.85 -18.69
N PRO A 67 3.53 3.51 -19.36
CA PRO A 67 2.29 3.17 -18.67
C PRO A 67 2.47 2.00 -17.69
N VAL A 68 1.83 2.09 -16.52
CA VAL A 68 1.75 1.00 -15.56
C VAL A 68 0.30 0.63 -15.36
N MET A 69 -0.06 -0.58 -15.72
CA MET A 69 -1.44 -1.07 -15.76
C MET A 69 -1.65 -2.20 -14.76
N PHE A 70 -2.90 -2.37 -14.33
CA PHE A 70 -3.32 -3.55 -13.58
C PHE A 70 -3.76 -4.65 -14.56
N ALA A 71 -3.37 -5.88 -14.28
CA ALA A 71 -3.88 -7.05 -14.98
C ALA A 71 -5.37 -7.26 -14.66
N THR A 72 -6.07 -7.91 -15.58
CA THR A 72 -7.44 -8.40 -15.40
C THR A 72 -7.40 -9.93 -15.31
N PRO A 73 -7.09 -10.54 -14.14
CA PRO A 73 -6.81 -11.96 -14.04
C PRO A 73 -7.94 -12.87 -14.51
N SER A 74 -9.20 -12.43 -14.45
CA SER A 74 -10.33 -13.22 -14.97
C SER A 74 -10.26 -13.50 -16.48
N LEU A 75 -9.56 -12.68 -17.27
CA LEU A 75 -9.32 -12.98 -18.67
C LEU A 75 -8.48 -14.25 -18.87
N TYR A 76 -7.59 -14.52 -17.89
CA TYR A 76 -6.69 -15.67 -17.90
C TYR A 76 -7.37 -16.91 -17.30
N THR A 77 -8.10 -16.76 -16.20
CA THR A 77 -8.59 -17.89 -15.40
C THR A 77 -10.02 -18.31 -15.71
N ILE A 78 -10.90 -17.35 -16.06
CA ILE A 78 -12.33 -17.60 -16.27
C ILE A 78 -12.66 -17.61 -17.78
N TYR A 79 -12.23 -16.57 -18.49
CA TYR A 79 -12.56 -16.44 -19.90
C TYR A 79 -11.64 -17.24 -20.82
N GLY A 80 -10.43 -17.65 -20.36
CA GLY A 80 -9.45 -18.38 -21.19
C GLY A 80 -9.02 -17.60 -22.44
N GLN A 81 -9.06 -16.28 -22.36
CA GLN A 81 -8.72 -15.36 -23.47
C GLN A 81 -7.72 -14.30 -22.98
N PRO A 82 -6.49 -14.70 -22.65
CA PRO A 82 -5.47 -13.77 -22.18
C PRO A 82 -5.12 -12.75 -23.28
N PRO A 83 -4.83 -11.50 -22.92
CA PRO A 83 -4.42 -10.48 -23.90
C PRO A 83 -3.02 -10.79 -24.45
N ARG A 84 -2.70 -10.21 -25.60
CA ARG A 84 -1.34 -10.19 -26.12
C ARG A 84 -0.48 -9.25 -25.27
N LEU A 85 0.69 -9.72 -24.84
CA LEU A 85 1.55 -9.03 -23.89
C LEU A 85 2.83 -8.48 -24.54
N GLU A 86 2.81 -8.25 -25.87
CA GLU A 86 3.94 -7.61 -26.56
C GLU A 86 4.35 -6.31 -25.88
N GLY A 87 5.63 -6.16 -25.56
CA GLY A 87 6.15 -4.98 -24.90
C GLY A 87 5.89 -4.89 -23.39
N ALA A 88 5.28 -5.90 -22.77
CA ALA A 88 5.07 -5.93 -21.33
C ALA A 88 6.32 -6.38 -20.57
N LEU A 89 6.54 -5.79 -19.38
CA LEU A 89 7.16 -6.44 -18.24
C LEU A 89 6.04 -6.73 -17.24
N VAL A 90 5.87 -8.00 -16.88
CA VAL A 90 4.77 -8.43 -16.01
C VAL A 90 5.29 -8.65 -14.58
N ILE A 91 4.63 -8.00 -13.62
CA ILE A 91 5.02 -8.01 -12.21
C ILE A 91 3.91 -8.65 -11.38
N GLY A 92 4.21 -9.72 -10.67
CA GLY A 92 3.32 -10.32 -9.68
C GLY A 92 3.65 -9.83 -8.28
N ILE A 93 2.67 -9.29 -7.56
CA ILE A 93 2.84 -8.90 -6.15
C ILE A 93 1.88 -9.72 -5.32
N SER A 94 2.41 -10.63 -4.49
CA SER A 94 1.61 -11.49 -3.63
C SER A 94 2.42 -11.94 -2.42
N GLN A 95 1.93 -11.62 -1.22
CA GLN A 95 2.59 -12.02 0.03
C GLN A 95 2.83 -13.54 0.08
N SER A 96 1.81 -14.35 -0.14
CA SER A 96 1.90 -15.82 -0.12
C SER A 96 2.46 -16.42 -1.42
N GLY A 97 2.42 -15.67 -2.52
CA GLY A 97 2.75 -16.18 -3.84
C GLY A 97 1.88 -17.36 -4.32
N ALA A 98 0.76 -17.63 -3.62
CA ALA A 98 -0.08 -18.80 -3.86
C ALA A 98 -1.42 -18.49 -4.55
N SER A 99 -1.71 -17.22 -4.86
CA SER A 99 -2.97 -16.81 -5.50
C SER A 99 -3.01 -17.31 -6.95
N PRO A 100 -3.89 -18.28 -7.31
CA PRO A 100 -3.88 -18.93 -8.62
C PRO A 100 -4.04 -17.95 -9.80
N ASP A 101 -4.86 -16.94 -9.60
CA ASP A 101 -5.14 -15.92 -10.61
C ASP A 101 -3.95 -14.98 -10.87
N VAL A 102 -3.16 -14.65 -9.85
CA VAL A 102 -1.92 -13.89 -10.00
C VAL A 102 -0.85 -14.74 -10.70
N VAL A 103 -0.73 -16.01 -10.30
CA VAL A 103 0.20 -16.98 -10.91
C VAL A 103 -0.13 -17.19 -12.39
N ALA A 104 -1.41 -17.32 -12.74
CA ALA A 104 -1.85 -17.51 -14.13
C ALA A 104 -1.43 -16.36 -15.06
N VAL A 105 -1.46 -15.12 -14.56
CA VAL A 105 -1.00 -13.96 -15.35
C VAL A 105 0.50 -14.03 -15.65
N LEU A 106 1.32 -14.43 -14.65
CA LEU A 106 2.77 -14.59 -14.87
C LEU A 106 3.10 -15.79 -15.75
N ALA A 107 2.38 -16.91 -15.60
CA ALA A 107 2.56 -18.08 -16.44
C ALA A 107 2.31 -17.75 -17.91
N GLU A 108 1.19 -17.11 -18.21
CA GLU A 108 0.86 -16.68 -19.56
C GLU A 108 1.91 -15.70 -20.13
N ALA A 109 2.39 -14.76 -19.30
CA ALA A 109 3.45 -13.84 -19.72
C ALA A 109 4.73 -14.59 -20.10
N ARG A 110 5.10 -15.64 -19.36
CA ARG A 110 6.23 -16.51 -19.66
C ARG A 110 6.01 -17.28 -20.96
N ASP A 111 4.83 -17.83 -21.16
CA ASP A 111 4.47 -18.58 -22.38
C ASP A 111 4.53 -17.68 -23.63
N GLN A 112 4.20 -16.39 -23.46
CA GLN A 112 4.37 -15.37 -24.51
C GLN A 112 5.81 -14.79 -24.60
N GLY A 113 6.81 -15.38 -23.90
CA GLY A 113 8.20 -14.93 -23.91
C GLY A 113 8.43 -13.56 -23.29
N ARG A 114 7.56 -13.12 -22.38
CA ARG A 114 7.68 -11.81 -21.71
C ARG A 114 8.46 -11.92 -20.41
N PRO A 115 9.28 -10.89 -20.07
CA PRO A 115 9.97 -10.85 -18.78
C PRO A 115 8.96 -10.76 -17.65
N THR A 116 9.26 -11.48 -16.55
CA THR A 116 8.38 -11.55 -15.38
C THR A 116 9.18 -11.34 -14.09
N LEU A 117 8.57 -10.61 -13.15
CA LEU A 117 9.12 -10.34 -11.82
C LEU A 117 8.09 -10.73 -10.75
N ALA A 118 8.50 -11.46 -9.72
CA ALA A 118 7.71 -11.73 -8.54
C ALA A 118 8.22 -10.93 -7.33
N LEU A 119 7.33 -10.24 -6.63
CA LEU A 119 7.53 -9.71 -5.29
C LEU A 119 6.71 -10.59 -4.34
N THR A 120 7.38 -11.43 -3.54
CA THR A 120 6.69 -12.39 -2.67
C THR A 120 7.50 -12.65 -1.40
N ASN A 121 6.80 -12.99 -0.32
CA ASN A 121 7.45 -13.34 0.95
C ASN A 121 7.87 -14.82 1.05
N ASP A 122 7.39 -15.64 0.11
CA ASP A 122 7.74 -17.05 -0.02
C ASP A 122 8.48 -17.28 -1.35
N GLY A 123 9.80 -17.45 -1.27
CA GLY A 123 10.68 -17.69 -2.41
C GLY A 123 10.45 -19.05 -3.09
N GLU A 124 9.75 -20.00 -2.43
CA GLU A 124 9.40 -21.31 -2.96
C GLU A 124 7.94 -21.38 -3.45
N SER A 125 7.23 -20.25 -3.43
CA SER A 125 5.83 -20.18 -3.86
C SER A 125 5.65 -20.49 -5.37
N PRO A 126 4.44 -20.86 -5.80
CA PRO A 126 4.12 -20.99 -7.22
C PRO A 126 4.46 -19.74 -8.02
N LEU A 127 4.21 -18.54 -7.46
CA LEU A 127 4.53 -17.27 -8.11
C LEU A 127 6.04 -17.10 -8.32
N ALA A 128 6.84 -17.40 -7.28
CA ALA A 128 8.30 -17.31 -7.35
C ALA A 128 8.87 -18.27 -8.41
N ARG A 129 8.39 -19.51 -8.43
CA ARG A 129 8.82 -20.51 -9.44
C ARG A 129 8.42 -20.16 -10.87
N THR A 130 7.34 -19.40 -11.04
CA THR A 130 6.87 -18.97 -12.36
C THR A 130 7.65 -17.78 -12.89
N ALA A 131 8.12 -16.87 -12.03
CA ALA A 131 8.79 -15.66 -12.43
C ALA A 131 10.22 -15.87 -12.97
N GLU A 132 10.67 -15.01 -13.88
CA GLU A 132 12.06 -14.97 -14.36
C GLU A 132 13.00 -14.42 -13.28
N ALA A 133 12.55 -13.42 -12.53
CA ALA A 133 13.27 -12.86 -11.40
C ALA A 133 12.35 -12.78 -10.18
N VAL A 134 12.94 -12.92 -8.99
CA VAL A 134 12.22 -12.83 -7.72
C VAL A 134 12.91 -11.79 -6.85
N LEU A 135 12.11 -10.93 -6.22
CA LEU A 135 12.53 -10.04 -5.14
C LEU A 135 11.79 -10.48 -3.86
N PRO A 136 12.46 -11.27 -2.99
CA PRO A 136 11.90 -11.71 -1.73
C PRO A 136 11.62 -10.55 -0.78
N LEU A 137 10.50 -10.60 -0.05
CA LEU A 137 10.08 -9.48 0.82
C LEU A 137 10.77 -9.49 2.20
N GLU A 138 11.36 -10.59 2.65
CA GLU A 138 12.07 -10.71 3.94
C GLU A 138 11.24 -10.30 5.18
N ALA A 139 9.91 -10.29 5.06
CA ALA A 139 9.04 -9.86 6.15
C ALA A 139 8.95 -10.91 7.29
N GLY A 140 9.48 -12.12 7.07
CA GLY A 140 9.30 -13.24 7.99
C GLY A 140 7.85 -13.73 8.00
N ARG A 141 7.52 -14.61 8.96
CA ARG A 141 6.16 -15.13 9.08
C ARG A 141 5.22 -14.05 9.59
N GLU A 142 4.11 -13.81 8.89
CA GLU A 142 3.04 -12.93 9.30
C GLU A 142 1.80 -13.76 9.63
N GLN A 143 1.38 -13.75 10.91
CA GLN A 143 0.31 -14.59 11.45
C GLN A 143 -1.04 -13.87 11.48
N ALA A 144 -1.03 -12.55 11.77
CA ALA A 144 -2.23 -11.74 11.74
C ALA A 144 -2.89 -11.83 10.35
N VAL A 145 -4.21 -11.92 10.32
CA VAL A 145 -4.97 -11.97 9.06
C VAL A 145 -4.76 -10.71 8.25
N ALA A 146 -4.86 -9.55 8.88
CA ALA A 146 -4.61 -8.26 8.25
C ALA A 146 -3.10 -8.05 8.04
N ALA A 147 -2.71 -7.75 6.81
CA ALA A 147 -1.32 -7.50 6.47
C ALA A 147 -0.81 -6.19 7.06
N THR A 148 0.40 -6.22 7.62
CA THR A 148 1.13 -5.05 8.14
C THR A 148 2.56 -5.02 7.64
N LYS A 149 3.45 -5.87 8.18
CA LYS A 149 4.87 -5.90 7.82
C LYS A 149 5.10 -6.36 6.37
N THR A 150 4.31 -7.32 5.86
CA THR A 150 4.43 -7.74 4.46
C THR A 150 4.01 -6.63 3.49
N TYR A 151 3.03 -5.80 3.86
CA TYR A 151 2.65 -4.63 3.08
C TYR A 151 3.78 -3.60 3.03
N VAL A 152 4.34 -3.22 4.18
CA VAL A 152 5.43 -2.24 4.27
C VAL A 152 6.68 -2.74 3.55
N ASN A 153 7.05 -4.03 3.71
CA ASN A 153 8.17 -4.60 2.97
C ASN A 153 7.92 -4.65 1.45
N SER A 154 6.67 -4.84 1.02
CA SER A 154 6.34 -4.74 -0.41
C SER A 154 6.51 -3.32 -0.95
N LEU A 155 6.15 -2.28 -0.17
CA LEU A 155 6.47 -0.89 -0.51
C LEU A 155 7.98 -0.67 -0.58
N GLY A 156 8.72 -1.19 0.42
CA GLY A 156 10.20 -1.15 0.45
C GLY A 156 10.83 -1.80 -0.79
N ALA A 157 10.32 -2.97 -1.21
CA ALA A 157 10.79 -3.65 -2.42
C ALA A 157 10.57 -2.81 -3.69
N VAL A 158 9.41 -2.16 -3.82
CA VAL A 158 9.13 -1.24 -4.94
C VAL A 158 10.05 -0.02 -4.88
N ALA A 159 10.33 0.52 -3.68
CA ALA A 159 11.26 1.63 -3.50
C ALA A 159 12.71 1.24 -3.86
N MET A 160 13.14 0.01 -3.51
CA MET A 160 14.45 -0.52 -3.94
C MET A 160 14.55 -0.59 -5.46
N LEU A 161 13.52 -1.15 -6.13
CA LEU A 161 13.49 -1.18 -7.60
C LEU A 161 13.62 0.22 -8.21
N PHE A 162 12.89 1.19 -7.67
CA PHE A 162 12.96 2.58 -8.12
C PHE A 162 14.38 3.15 -8.01
N ALA A 163 15.03 2.98 -6.85
CA ALA A 163 16.39 3.48 -6.61
C ALA A 163 17.43 2.80 -7.53
N GLU A 164 17.30 1.48 -7.74
CA GLU A 164 18.20 0.72 -8.60
C GLU A 164 17.98 1.00 -10.10
N MET A 165 16.75 1.22 -10.55
CA MET A 165 16.45 1.62 -11.94
C MET A 165 17.09 2.95 -12.30
N GLY A 166 17.08 3.91 -11.38
CA GLY A 166 17.70 5.22 -11.54
C GLY A 166 19.20 5.24 -11.30
N ASN A 167 19.78 4.16 -10.78
CA ASN A 167 21.13 4.11 -10.21
C ASN A 167 21.39 5.31 -9.27
N ASP A 168 20.39 5.66 -8.47
CA ASP A 168 20.33 6.89 -7.67
C ASP A 168 20.89 6.64 -6.26
N ALA A 169 22.08 7.15 -6.01
CA ALA A 169 22.73 7.03 -4.71
C ALA A 169 21.94 7.75 -3.60
N THR A 170 21.38 8.92 -3.90
CA THR A 170 20.58 9.70 -2.95
C THR A 170 19.31 8.93 -2.57
N ALA A 171 18.62 8.34 -3.54
CA ALA A 171 17.45 7.51 -3.27
C ALA A 171 17.80 6.29 -2.41
N ARG A 172 18.95 5.65 -2.63
CA ARG A 172 19.42 4.55 -1.77
C ARG A 172 19.69 5.01 -0.33
N GLU A 173 20.35 6.16 -0.16
CA GLU A 173 20.60 6.74 1.17
C GLU A 173 19.32 7.13 1.90
N GLU A 174 18.37 7.75 1.21
CA GLU A 174 17.05 8.08 1.77
C GLU A 174 16.30 6.81 2.21
N LEU A 175 16.31 5.79 1.35
CA LEU A 175 15.65 4.51 1.66
C LEU A 175 16.34 3.78 2.83
N ALA A 176 17.66 3.83 2.96
CA ALA A 176 18.40 3.22 4.05
C ALA A 176 18.05 3.78 5.44
N ARG A 177 17.52 5.01 5.51
CA ARG A 177 17.07 5.65 6.77
C ARG A 177 15.63 5.26 7.15
N MET A 178 14.92 4.59 6.27
CA MET A 178 13.48 4.30 6.49
C MET A 178 13.19 3.34 7.64
N PRO A 179 14.03 2.34 7.99
CA PRO A 179 13.79 1.53 9.19
C PRO A 179 13.69 2.37 10.46
N ASP A 180 14.60 3.32 10.67
CA ASP A 180 14.59 4.21 11.84
C ASP A 180 13.40 5.18 11.80
N ALA A 181 13.10 5.75 10.64
CA ALA A 181 11.95 6.63 10.45
C ALA A 181 10.61 5.88 10.72
N LEU A 182 10.55 4.61 10.32
CA LEU A 182 9.38 3.76 10.55
C LEU A 182 9.22 3.40 12.03
N ALA A 183 10.33 3.11 12.75
CA ALA A 183 10.32 2.87 14.19
C ALA A 183 9.80 4.11 14.93
N ALA A 184 10.36 5.28 14.66
CA ALA A 184 9.92 6.54 15.24
C ALA A 184 8.44 6.84 14.93
N GLN A 185 7.97 6.51 13.72
CA GLN A 185 6.57 6.71 13.35
C GLN A 185 5.63 5.76 14.10
N ILE A 186 6.03 4.50 14.33
CA ILE A 186 5.24 3.54 15.10
C ILE A 186 5.09 4.03 16.55
N ASP A 187 6.19 4.41 17.18
CA ASP A 187 6.17 4.92 18.55
C ASP A 187 5.28 6.17 18.66
N LEU A 188 5.48 7.15 17.77
CA LEU A 188 4.64 8.34 17.70
C LEU A 188 3.15 8.01 17.52
N SER A 189 2.82 7.06 16.63
CA SER A 189 1.43 6.70 16.36
C SER A 189 0.78 5.93 17.50
N VAL A 190 1.53 5.14 18.26
CA VAL A 190 1.02 4.40 19.42
C VAL A 190 0.81 5.33 20.60
N ASP A 191 1.78 6.23 20.86
CA ASP A 191 1.80 7.10 22.04
C ASP A 191 0.87 8.32 21.90
N GLU A 192 0.77 8.87 20.68
CA GLU A 192 -0.01 10.10 20.41
C GLU A 192 -1.31 9.84 19.65
N MET A 193 -1.82 8.59 19.60
CA MET A 193 -3.11 8.30 18.94
C MET A 193 -4.24 9.09 19.63
N PRO A 194 -4.94 9.97 18.93
CA PRO A 194 -6.06 10.71 19.51
C PRO A 194 -7.20 9.75 19.88
N PRO A 195 -8.12 10.16 20.79
CA PRO A 195 -9.33 9.42 21.07
C PRO A 195 -10.15 9.17 19.81
N LEU A 196 -10.58 7.92 19.60
CA LEU A 196 -11.35 7.50 18.43
C LEU A 196 -12.81 7.17 18.77
N ASP A 197 -13.28 7.50 19.99
CA ASP A 197 -14.64 7.21 20.46
C ASP A 197 -15.72 7.75 19.53
N ALA A 198 -15.47 8.89 18.89
CA ALA A 198 -16.36 9.50 17.92
C ALA A 198 -16.58 8.66 16.65
N TYR A 199 -15.76 7.64 16.42
CA TYR A 199 -15.87 6.72 15.29
C TYR A 199 -16.46 5.35 15.67
N ARG A 200 -16.63 5.09 16.98
CA ARG A 200 -17.13 3.79 17.48
C ARG A 200 -18.43 3.36 16.81
N ASP A 201 -19.40 4.26 16.75
CA ASP A 201 -20.75 3.99 16.26
C ASP A 201 -20.93 4.45 14.80
N ALA A 202 -19.87 4.86 14.14
CA ALA A 202 -19.93 5.20 12.74
C ALA A 202 -20.27 3.98 11.89
N VAL A 203 -21.09 4.17 10.86
CA VAL A 203 -21.46 3.11 9.91
C VAL A 203 -20.46 3.00 8.77
N GLY A 204 -19.72 4.09 8.52
CA GLY A 204 -18.71 4.13 7.48
C GLY A 204 -17.72 5.27 7.65
N LEU A 205 -16.70 5.27 6.79
CA LEU A 205 -15.63 6.26 6.76
C LEU A 205 -15.08 6.38 5.34
N THR A 206 -14.74 7.59 4.92
CA THR A 206 -14.09 7.85 3.63
C THR A 206 -12.65 8.24 3.85
N VAL A 207 -11.73 7.67 3.05
CA VAL A 207 -10.31 8.07 3.03
C VAL A 207 -10.02 8.79 1.73
N VAL A 208 -9.32 9.93 1.81
CA VAL A 208 -8.94 10.71 0.61
C VAL A 208 -7.42 10.81 0.54
N ALA A 209 -6.85 10.38 -0.58
CA ALA A 209 -5.41 10.40 -0.81
C ALA A 209 -5.08 10.63 -2.28
N ARG A 210 -3.86 11.05 -2.58
CA ARG A 210 -3.42 11.29 -3.96
C ARG A 210 -1.92 11.02 -4.15
N GLY A 211 -1.51 10.88 -5.40
CA GLY A 211 -0.11 10.67 -5.75
C GLY A 211 0.41 9.34 -5.21
N VAL A 212 1.64 9.32 -4.75
CA VAL A 212 2.26 8.10 -4.20
C VAL A 212 1.50 7.54 -2.99
N ASN A 213 0.75 8.38 -2.28
CA ASN A 213 -0.10 7.98 -1.15
C ASN A 213 -1.51 7.53 -1.55
N TYR A 214 -1.84 7.48 -2.85
CA TYR A 214 -3.14 6.96 -3.27
C TYR A 214 -3.34 5.51 -2.81
N GLY A 215 -2.30 4.67 -2.95
CA GLY A 215 -2.29 3.31 -2.41
C GLY A 215 -2.41 3.26 -0.88
N THR A 216 -1.78 4.21 -0.17
CA THR A 216 -1.88 4.33 1.29
C THR A 216 -3.31 4.60 1.74
N GLY A 217 -4.04 5.48 1.05
CA GLY A 217 -5.45 5.73 1.35
C GLY A 217 -6.31 4.48 1.23
N PHE A 218 -6.10 3.69 0.16
CA PHE A 218 -6.79 2.41 -0.03
C PHE A 218 -6.41 1.38 1.04
N GLU A 219 -5.15 1.34 1.47
CA GLU A 219 -4.71 0.41 2.50
C GLU A 219 -5.28 0.77 3.88
N ILE A 220 -5.31 2.05 4.24
CA ILE A 220 -5.95 2.52 5.47
C ILE A 220 -7.44 2.15 5.47
N ALA A 221 -8.14 2.41 4.37
CA ALA A 221 -9.54 2.03 4.22
C ALA A 221 -9.74 0.52 4.34
N LEU A 222 -8.87 -0.28 3.72
CA LEU A 222 -8.90 -1.73 3.79
C LEU A 222 -8.70 -2.23 5.22
N LYS A 223 -7.69 -1.73 5.93
CA LYS A 223 -7.40 -2.16 7.32
C LYS A 223 -8.55 -1.81 8.28
N ILE A 224 -9.11 -0.62 8.16
CA ILE A 224 -10.28 -0.22 8.97
C ILE A 224 -11.45 -1.15 8.68
N ARG A 225 -11.74 -1.45 7.41
CA ARG A 225 -12.84 -2.34 7.02
C ARG A 225 -12.65 -3.77 7.51
N GLU A 226 -11.46 -4.34 7.29
CA GLU A 226 -11.14 -5.72 7.67
C GLU A 226 -11.21 -5.95 9.18
N LEU A 227 -10.71 -4.99 9.94
CA LEU A 227 -10.54 -5.15 11.39
C LEU A 227 -11.77 -4.67 12.18
N SER A 228 -12.33 -3.50 11.84
CA SER A 228 -13.39 -2.87 12.62
C SER A 228 -14.80 -3.08 12.06
N GLY A 229 -14.93 -3.64 10.85
CA GLY A 229 -16.22 -3.85 10.19
C GLY A 229 -16.89 -2.57 9.68
N LEU A 230 -16.24 -1.41 9.74
CA LEU A 230 -16.75 -0.18 9.15
C LEU A 230 -16.76 -0.26 7.62
N VAL A 231 -17.82 0.21 6.98
CA VAL A 231 -17.84 0.38 5.53
C VAL A 231 -16.91 1.53 5.15
N THR A 232 -15.82 1.22 4.48
CA THR A 232 -14.80 2.21 4.13
C THR A 232 -14.51 2.23 2.65
N GLU A 233 -14.35 3.42 2.11
CA GLU A 233 -13.98 3.66 0.72
C GLU A 233 -12.82 4.65 0.65
N ALA A 234 -12.03 4.54 -0.41
CA ALA A 234 -10.92 5.46 -0.65
C ALA A 234 -11.08 6.11 -2.03
N TYR A 235 -10.80 7.41 -2.10
CA TYR A 235 -10.90 8.20 -3.32
C TYR A 235 -9.68 9.10 -3.51
N SER A 236 -9.41 9.45 -4.76
CA SER A 236 -8.66 10.68 -5.01
C SER A 236 -9.59 11.90 -4.78
N PRO A 237 -9.05 13.11 -4.52
CA PRO A 237 -9.88 14.32 -4.46
C PRO A 237 -10.72 14.50 -5.72
N ALA A 238 -10.15 14.22 -6.89
CA ALA A 238 -10.85 14.33 -8.16
C ALA A 238 -12.04 13.36 -8.24
N ASP A 239 -11.79 12.05 -8.00
CA ASP A 239 -12.84 11.04 -8.06
C ASP A 239 -13.97 11.33 -7.05
N LEU A 240 -13.62 11.78 -5.84
CA LEU A 240 -14.61 12.16 -4.83
C LEU A 240 -15.51 13.29 -5.32
N MET A 241 -14.95 14.31 -5.97
CA MET A 241 -15.70 15.45 -6.50
C MET A 241 -16.60 15.07 -7.68
N HIS A 242 -16.29 14.01 -8.41
CA HIS A 242 -17.08 13.54 -9.56
C HIS A 242 -18.33 12.72 -9.21
N GLY A 243 -18.90 12.95 -8.01
CA GLY A 243 -20.18 12.37 -7.60
C GLY A 243 -20.19 11.83 -6.17
N PRO A 244 -19.24 10.97 -5.75
CA PRO A 244 -19.26 10.34 -4.42
C PRO A 244 -19.33 11.31 -3.24
N ILE A 245 -18.88 12.56 -3.40
CA ILE A 245 -19.01 13.61 -2.38
C ILE A 245 -20.46 13.84 -1.95
N ALA A 246 -21.45 13.48 -2.78
CA ALA A 246 -22.87 13.59 -2.45
C ALA A 246 -23.27 12.68 -1.27
N ALA A 247 -22.55 11.58 -1.04
CA ALA A 247 -22.78 10.66 0.07
C ALA A 247 -22.27 11.18 1.41
N ILE A 248 -21.43 12.22 1.40
CA ILE A 248 -20.88 12.82 2.62
C ILE A 248 -21.98 13.66 3.30
N GLN A 249 -22.46 13.17 4.43
CA GLN A 249 -23.48 13.80 5.26
C GLN A 249 -22.85 14.48 6.48
N PRO A 250 -23.55 15.39 7.18
CA PRO A 250 -23.07 15.97 8.42
C PRO A 250 -22.65 14.88 9.44
N GLY A 251 -21.47 15.02 10.01
CA GLY A 251 -20.88 14.05 10.93
C GLY A 251 -20.20 12.84 10.26
N TRP A 252 -20.29 12.67 8.94
CA TRP A 252 -19.62 11.58 8.25
C TRP A 252 -18.10 11.69 8.39
N PRO A 253 -17.41 10.61 8.85
CA PRO A 253 -15.97 10.61 9.01
C PRO A 253 -15.24 10.63 7.66
N VAL A 254 -14.30 11.56 7.51
CA VAL A 254 -13.40 11.63 6.35
C VAL A 254 -11.97 11.80 6.84
N VAL A 255 -11.07 10.91 6.43
CA VAL A 255 -9.64 11.02 6.73
C VAL A 255 -8.88 11.41 5.46
N VAL A 256 -8.18 12.53 5.49
CA VAL A 256 -7.30 12.97 4.40
C VAL A 256 -5.86 12.55 4.68
N VAL A 257 -5.19 11.93 3.69
CA VAL A 257 -3.77 11.58 3.75
C VAL A 257 -2.99 12.62 2.95
N ALA A 258 -2.35 13.52 3.65
CA ALA A 258 -1.72 14.72 3.09
C ALA A 258 -0.32 15.00 3.71
N PRO A 259 0.65 14.07 3.53
CA PRO A 259 2.03 14.35 3.93
C PRO A 259 2.62 15.47 3.07
N SER A 260 3.75 16.03 3.54
CA SER A 260 4.53 17.00 2.76
C SER A 260 4.91 16.44 1.38
N GLY A 261 4.73 17.24 0.33
CA GLY A 261 5.08 16.87 -1.04
C GLY A 261 4.19 17.49 -2.11
N PRO A 262 4.50 17.25 -3.39
CA PRO A 262 3.80 17.82 -4.54
C PRO A 262 2.30 17.48 -4.62
N ALA A 263 1.87 16.30 -4.13
CA ALA A 263 0.47 15.90 -4.20
C ALA A 263 -0.41 16.54 -3.11
N ARG A 264 0.20 17.07 -2.03
CA ARG A 264 -0.51 17.63 -0.88
C ARG A 264 -1.51 18.74 -1.23
N PRO A 265 -1.17 19.78 -2.03
CA PRO A 265 -2.12 20.85 -2.34
C PRO A 265 -3.44 20.34 -2.90
N SER A 266 -3.38 19.34 -3.79
CA SER A 266 -4.58 18.72 -4.37
C SER A 266 -5.45 18.00 -3.31
N VAL A 267 -4.85 17.47 -2.24
CA VAL A 267 -5.61 16.89 -1.10
C VAL A 267 -6.18 17.98 -0.21
N GLU A 268 -5.48 19.09 -0.03
CA GLU A 268 -5.98 20.23 0.77
C GLU A 268 -7.19 20.91 0.12
N GLU A 269 -7.28 20.93 -1.21
CA GLU A 269 -8.39 21.53 -1.97
C GLU A 269 -9.75 20.87 -1.69
N ILE A 270 -9.79 19.60 -1.27
CA ILE A 270 -11.04 18.92 -0.93
C ILE A 270 -11.57 19.29 0.47
N VAL A 271 -10.73 19.84 1.36
CA VAL A 271 -11.10 20.11 2.75
C VAL A 271 -12.25 21.14 2.86
N PRO A 272 -12.25 22.30 2.15
CA PRO A 272 -13.38 23.23 2.21
C PRO A 272 -14.71 22.62 1.77
N PRO A 273 -14.84 21.92 0.62
CA PRO A 273 -16.08 21.24 0.24
C PRO A 273 -16.57 20.22 1.27
N LEU A 274 -15.66 19.44 1.89
CA LEU A 274 -16.01 18.45 2.92
C LEU A 274 -16.56 19.14 4.17
N ARG A 275 -15.94 20.25 4.61
CA ARG A 275 -16.41 21.04 5.74
C ARG A 275 -17.78 21.67 5.48
N ALA A 276 -18.01 22.18 4.27
CA ALA A 276 -19.29 22.74 3.88
C ALA A 276 -20.44 21.73 3.99
N ARG A 277 -20.11 20.42 3.87
CA ARG A 277 -21.05 19.31 4.07
C ARG A 277 -21.15 18.83 5.52
N GLY A 278 -20.39 19.43 6.44
CA GLY A 278 -20.38 19.04 7.85
C GLY A 278 -19.63 17.74 8.11
N ALA A 279 -18.70 17.32 7.24
CA ALA A 279 -17.87 16.14 7.46
C ALA A 279 -17.02 16.29 8.73
N ARG A 280 -16.86 15.20 9.48
CA ARG A 280 -15.89 15.09 10.57
C ARG A 280 -14.53 14.76 9.99
N LEU A 281 -13.59 15.71 10.08
CA LEU A 281 -12.30 15.59 9.41
C LEU A 281 -11.23 15.00 10.31
N GLY A 282 -10.57 13.94 9.82
CA GLY A 282 -9.27 13.45 10.28
C GLY A 282 -8.19 13.76 9.25
N ALA A 283 -6.94 13.88 9.70
CA ALA A 283 -5.80 14.08 8.80
C ALA A 283 -4.58 13.30 9.22
N VAL A 284 -3.98 12.59 8.28
CA VAL A 284 -2.65 11.97 8.37
C VAL A 284 -1.67 12.93 7.71
N SER A 285 -0.83 13.60 8.48
CA SER A 285 0.07 14.63 7.94
C SER A 285 1.21 14.98 8.90
N ASP A 286 2.34 15.43 8.36
CA ASP A 286 3.45 16.12 9.06
C ASP A 286 3.29 17.64 9.03
N VAL A 287 2.28 18.16 8.33
CA VAL A 287 2.10 19.60 8.10
C VAL A 287 1.13 20.18 9.11
N ARG A 288 1.63 21.03 10.00
CA ARG A 288 0.83 21.67 11.07
C ARG A 288 -0.41 22.40 10.54
N ALA A 289 -0.33 23.02 9.37
CA ALA A 289 -1.45 23.74 8.76
C ALA A 289 -2.60 22.79 8.36
N VAL A 290 -2.28 21.58 7.88
CA VAL A 290 -3.24 20.53 7.57
C VAL A 290 -3.88 20.00 8.86
N LEU A 291 -3.05 19.64 9.85
CA LEU A 291 -3.49 19.10 11.14
C LEU A 291 -4.42 20.09 11.90
N ARG A 292 -4.17 21.39 11.81
CA ARG A 292 -5.06 22.40 12.44
C ARG A 292 -6.46 22.43 11.85
N ARG A 293 -6.64 21.90 10.65
CA ARG A 293 -7.95 21.82 9.98
C ARG A 293 -8.70 20.53 10.29
N ALA A 294 -8.11 19.61 11.02
CA ALA A 294 -8.69 18.31 11.37
C ALA A 294 -9.07 18.23 12.84
N GLU A 295 -10.17 17.55 13.14
CA GLU A 295 -10.60 17.21 14.48
C GLU A 295 -9.74 16.05 15.03
N THR A 296 -9.48 15.05 14.18
CA THR A 296 -8.62 13.90 14.50
C THR A 296 -7.27 14.06 13.80
N LYS A 297 -6.23 14.21 14.60
CA LYS A 297 -4.87 14.50 14.12
C LYS A 297 -4.02 13.23 14.19
N LEU A 298 -3.79 12.62 13.07
CA LEU A 298 -2.90 11.46 12.93
C LEU A 298 -1.53 11.97 12.45
N VAL A 299 -0.67 12.26 13.41
CA VAL A 299 0.58 13.00 13.19
C VAL A 299 1.62 12.11 12.52
N LEU A 300 2.29 12.64 11.50
CA LEU A 300 3.48 12.03 10.90
C LEU A 300 4.75 12.70 11.39
N ALA A 301 5.79 11.90 11.63
CA ALA A 301 7.13 12.38 11.88
C ALA A 301 7.64 13.13 10.62
N PRO A 302 8.28 14.31 10.80
CA PRO A 302 8.76 15.08 9.66
C PRO A 302 10.04 14.49 9.05
N GLY A 303 10.37 14.94 7.83
CA GLY A 303 11.66 14.64 7.20
C GLY A 303 11.67 13.41 6.29
N VAL A 304 10.54 12.72 6.11
CA VAL A 304 10.41 11.63 5.14
C VAL A 304 10.10 12.23 3.76
N PRO A 305 10.92 11.96 2.72
CA PRO A 305 10.63 12.44 1.38
C PRO A 305 9.33 11.84 0.83
N GLU A 306 8.59 12.61 0.01
CA GLU A 306 7.26 12.21 -0.45
C GLU A 306 7.23 10.81 -1.06
N TRP A 307 8.23 10.47 -1.87
CA TRP A 307 8.27 9.20 -2.56
C TRP A 307 8.37 7.99 -1.63
N LEU A 308 8.90 8.16 -0.40
CA LEU A 308 8.97 7.16 0.67
C LEU A 308 7.87 7.31 1.73
N SER A 309 7.12 8.40 1.68
CA SER A 309 6.09 8.68 2.70
C SER A 309 5.03 7.57 2.86
N PRO A 310 4.68 6.75 1.84
CA PRO A 310 3.75 5.63 2.04
C PRO A 310 4.18 4.63 3.11
N LEU A 311 5.50 4.44 3.33
CA LEU A 311 6.02 3.51 4.34
C LEU A 311 5.67 3.95 5.76
N THR A 312 5.62 5.25 6.02
CA THR A 312 5.29 5.81 7.34
C THR A 312 3.84 6.27 7.44
N ALA A 313 3.26 6.82 6.37
CA ALA A 313 1.91 7.36 6.38
C ALA A 313 0.80 6.30 6.56
N VAL A 314 1.10 5.03 6.29
CA VAL A 314 0.16 3.93 6.56
C VAL A 314 0.04 3.62 8.04
N VAL A 315 1.10 3.86 8.84
CA VAL A 315 1.19 3.45 10.24
C VAL A 315 0.10 4.04 11.13
N PRO A 316 -0.18 5.36 11.12
CA PRO A 316 -1.28 5.92 11.91
C PRO A 316 -2.63 5.28 11.56
N GLY A 317 -2.84 4.91 10.29
CA GLY A 317 -4.05 4.21 9.84
C GLY A 317 -4.12 2.77 10.38
N GLN A 318 -2.99 2.05 10.41
CA GLN A 318 -2.92 0.71 11.02
C GLN A 318 -3.23 0.77 12.51
N VAL A 319 -2.62 1.69 13.25
CA VAL A 319 -2.88 1.88 14.69
C VAL A 319 -4.33 2.31 14.94
N ALA A 320 -4.87 3.22 14.12
CA ALA A 320 -6.27 3.64 14.23
C ALA A 320 -7.23 2.47 14.00
N ALA A 321 -6.97 1.61 13.00
CA ALA A 321 -7.77 0.42 12.74
C ALA A 321 -7.77 -0.53 13.94
N MET A 322 -6.60 -0.78 14.55
CA MET A 322 -6.46 -1.60 15.77
C MET A 322 -7.25 -1.00 16.95
N ARG A 323 -7.12 0.29 17.20
CA ARG A 323 -7.85 0.97 18.28
C ARG A 323 -9.37 0.93 18.07
N LEU A 324 -9.83 1.19 16.85
CA LEU A 324 -11.25 1.10 16.50
C LEU A 324 -11.81 -0.31 16.71
N THR A 325 -11.05 -1.33 16.34
CA THR A 325 -11.43 -2.74 16.54
C THR A 325 -11.63 -3.04 18.02
N SER A 326 -10.66 -2.64 18.85
CA SER A 326 -10.75 -2.80 20.31
C SER A 326 -11.93 -2.00 20.91
N LEU A 327 -12.16 -0.75 20.48
CA LEU A 327 -13.28 0.07 20.92
C LEU A 327 -14.64 -0.53 20.56
N ARG A 328 -14.71 -1.29 19.47
CA ARG A 328 -15.92 -1.99 19.02
C ARG A 328 -16.07 -3.39 19.63
N GLY A 329 -15.12 -3.81 20.50
CA GLY A 329 -15.14 -5.13 21.15
C GLY A 329 -14.88 -6.29 20.20
N LEU A 330 -14.19 -6.07 19.07
CA LEU A 330 -13.88 -7.08 18.06
C LEU A 330 -12.47 -7.65 18.28
N ASP A 331 -12.23 -8.87 17.76
CA ASP A 331 -10.95 -9.57 17.85
C ASP A 331 -9.98 -9.07 16.77
N LEU A 332 -8.79 -8.65 17.20
CA LEU A 332 -7.72 -8.16 16.32
C LEU A 332 -7.07 -9.26 15.48
N ASP A 333 -6.97 -10.47 16.02
CA ASP A 333 -6.25 -11.57 15.38
C ASP A 333 -7.15 -12.48 14.55
N SER A 334 -8.48 -12.45 14.82
CA SER A 334 -9.48 -13.28 14.16
C SER A 334 -10.66 -12.44 13.63
N PRO A 335 -10.45 -11.51 12.70
CA PRO A 335 -11.54 -10.73 12.14
C PRO A 335 -12.56 -11.64 11.44
N ALA A 336 -13.84 -11.41 11.72
CA ALA A 336 -14.94 -12.28 11.28
C ALA A 336 -14.98 -12.44 9.76
N GLY A 337 -15.09 -13.70 9.30
CA GLY A 337 -15.24 -14.03 7.87
C GLY A 337 -13.96 -13.94 7.04
N LEU A 338 -12.82 -13.60 7.61
CA LEU A 338 -11.56 -13.48 6.89
C LEU A 338 -10.63 -14.67 7.14
N ARG A 339 -9.77 -14.95 6.16
CA ARG A 339 -8.69 -15.93 6.23
C ARG A 339 -7.39 -15.29 5.75
N LYS A 340 -6.24 -15.74 6.28
CA LYS A 340 -4.92 -15.19 5.92
C LYS A 340 -4.60 -15.35 4.43
N VAL A 341 -4.97 -16.44 3.82
CA VAL A 341 -4.77 -16.69 2.39
C VAL A 341 -6.12 -16.97 1.75
N THR A 342 -6.44 -16.21 0.71
CA THR A 342 -7.64 -16.41 -0.11
C THR A 342 -7.22 -16.94 -1.47
N LEU A 343 -7.71 -18.12 -1.81
CA LEU A 343 -7.49 -18.73 -3.13
C LEU A 343 -8.59 -18.25 -4.09
N THR A 344 -8.26 -17.26 -4.93
CA THR A 344 -9.17 -16.73 -5.97
C THR A 344 -8.88 -17.37 -7.32
N ARG A 345 -9.96 -17.53 -8.14
CA ARG A 345 -9.87 -18.03 -9.52
C ARG A 345 -10.22 -16.94 -10.52
#